data_00f124ce8057a97fd8b946c19ad787c9
#
_entry.id   00f124ce8057a97fd8b946c19ad787c9
#
_cell.length_a   1.000
_cell.length_b   1.000
_cell.length_c   1.000
_cell.angle_alpha   90.00
_cell.angle_beta   90.00
_cell.angle_gamma   90.00
#
_symmetry.space_group_name_H-M   'P 1'
#
loop_
_entity.id
_entity.type
_entity.pdbx_description
1 polymer ?
#
loop_
_entity_poly.entity_id
_entity_poly.type
_entity_poly.pdbx_seq_one_letter_code
_entity_poly.pdbx_strand_id
1 'polypeptide(L)'
;MPFQIIRNDITKVKADIIVNTANPQPMIGSGTDSAIYNAAGAEELLAERKKIGKIKSGEAAVTPAFGLSAKYIIHTVGPAWEDGKHGECDILRSCYDKSLALAAELSAESIAFPLIATGVYGFPKDEALSIALSTISKFLLSHDMKVILVVFDRKAFELSGKLVGDIDEYIDEHSVSQIRDAEYYDGYENIEYIRRRAAQRLEHMEQTDESDDETDDALPAPAAISEELSLDQILDDAGETFQQRLFQLIDASGMDDVTVYKKANIDRKVFSRIRCKIDYKPKKKTAVAFAIALRLDLPTMEDLLSRAEIAFSPSNKFDLIITYLSLIHI
;
A
#
# COMPACT_ATOMS: atom_id res chain seq x y z
N MET A 1 9.14 0.48 5.44
CA MET A 1 7.66 0.39 5.50
C MET A 1 7.29 -1.01 5.94
N PRO A 2 6.37 -1.18 6.88
CA PRO A 2 5.94 -2.51 7.32
C PRO A 2 5.10 -3.26 6.27
N PHE A 3 4.48 -2.53 5.34
CA PHE A 3 3.72 -3.09 4.22
C PHE A 3 4.14 -2.48 2.89
N GLN A 4 4.30 -3.32 1.87
CA GLN A 4 4.63 -2.94 0.50
C GLN A 4 3.81 -3.75 -0.48
N ILE A 5 3.38 -3.12 -1.58
CA ILE A 5 2.86 -3.82 -2.76
C ILE A 5 3.87 -3.61 -3.87
N ILE A 6 4.34 -4.70 -4.47
CA ILE A 6 5.31 -4.66 -5.55
C ILE A 6 4.82 -5.47 -6.74
N ARG A 7 5.17 -5.03 -7.95
CA ARG A 7 5.01 -5.84 -9.15
C ARG A 7 6.31 -6.58 -9.41
N ASN A 8 6.31 -7.89 -9.19
CA ASN A 8 7.50 -8.72 -9.38
C ASN A 8 7.13 -10.20 -9.51
N ASP A 9 8.11 -11.03 -9.87
CA ASP A 9 8.08 -12.48 -9.70
C ASP A 9 8.36 -12.81 -8.23
N ILE A 10 7.45 -13.50 -7.56
CA ILE A 10 7.57 -13.83 -6.14
C ILE A 10 8.81 -14.68 -5.83
N THR A 11 9.27 -15.48 -6.79
CA THR A 11 10.48 -16.34 -6.62
C THR A 11 11.76 -15.53 -6.54
N LYS A 12 11.75 -14.26 -6.96
CA LYS A 12 12.87 -13.33 -6.92
C LYS A 12 12.83 -12.37 -5.74
N VAL A 13 11.76 -12.42 -4.94
CA VAL A 13 11.60 -11.54 -3.78
C VAL A 13 12.42 -12.06 -2.61
N LYS A 14 13.17 -11.17 -1.97
CA LYS A 14 13.92 -11.48 -0.74
C LYS A 14 13.04 -11.27 0.48
N ALA A 15 12.64 -12.34 1.12
CA ALA A 15 11.89 -12.35 2.37
C ALA A 15 12.27 -13.59 3.17
N ASP A 16 12.06 -13.58 4.49
CA ASP A 16 12.28 -14.79 5.31
C ASP A 16 11.31 -15.91 4.92
N ILE A 17 10.09 -15.53 4.53
CA ILE A 17 9.04 -16.46 4.14
C ILE A 17 8.44 -16.05 2.80
N ILE A 18 8.25 -17.05 1.92
CA ILE A 18 7.48 -16.93 0.68
C ILE A 18 6.21 -17.76 0.83
N VAL A 19 5.05 -17.14 0.53
CA VAL A 19 3.76 -17.85 0.55
C VAL A 19 3.46 -18.42 -0.82
N ASN A 20 3.10 -19.70 -0.83
CA ASN A 20 2.70 -20.44 -2.01
C ASN A 20 1.17 -20.67 -2.03
N THR A 21 0.53 -20.37 -3.14
CA THR A 21 -0.87 -20.74 -3.40
C THR A 21 -0.93 -22.20 -3.84
N ALA A 22 -0.97 -23.09 -2.87
CA ALA A 22 -0.78 -24.52 -3.07
C ALA A 22 -2.04 -25.24 -3.52
N ASN A 23 -1.82 -26.39 -4.16
CA ASN A 23 -2.89 -27.38 -4.39
C ASN A 23 -3.27 -28.05 -3.08
N PRO A 24 -4.54 -28.42 -2.84
CA PRO A 24 -4.94 -29.19 -1.66
C PRO A 24 -4.17 -30.51 -1.52
N GLN A 25 -3.96 -31.22 -2.60
CA GLN A 25 -3.14 -32.44 -2.64
C GLN A 25 -1.65 -32.09 -2.82
N PRO A 26 -0.72 -32.93 -2.34
CA PRO A 26 0.72 -32.72 -2.53
C PRO A 26 1.14 -33.01 -3.97
N MET A 27 0.82 -32.09 -4.85
CA MET A 27 1.12 -32.12 -6.29
C MET A 27 1.46 -30.72 -6.78
N ILE A 28 2.27 -30.63 -7.81
CA ILE A 28 2.63 -29.36 -8.44
C ILE A 28 1.45 -28.91 -9.28
N GLY A 29 0.99 -27.69 -9.04
CA GLY A 29 -0.06 -27.02 -9.79
C GLY A 29 0.50 -26.21 -10.98
N SER A 30 -0.14 -25.10 -11.28
CA SER A 30 0.24 -24.17 -12.36
C SER A 30 0.50 -22.75 -11.83
N GLY A 31 1.02 -21.87 -12.67
CA GLY A 31 1.25 -20.46 -12.33
C GLY A 31 2.27 -20.29 -11.19
N THR A 32 1.91 -19.52 -10.17
CA THR A 32 2.77 -19.24 -9.02
C THR A 32 3.25 -20.51 -8.32
N ASP A 33 2.39 -21.52 -8.16
CA ASP A 33 2.75 -22.78 -7.52
C ASP A 33 3.89 -23.49 -8.27
N SER A 34 3.75 -23.68 -9.58
CA SER A 34 4.81 -24.30 -10.39
C SER A 34 6.09 -23.49 -10.43
N ALA A 35 6.00 -22.16 -10.44
CA ALA A 35 7.18 -21.28 -10.41
C ALA A 35 7.96 -21.44 -9.11
N ILE A 36 7.28 -21.49 -7.96
CA ILE A 36 7.88 -21.71 -6.64
C ILE A 36 8.53 -23.08 -6.58
N TYR A 37 7.85 -24.16 -7.03
CA TYR A 37 8.46 -25.48 -7.06
C TYR A 37 9.72 -25.54 -7.91
N ASN A 38 9.70 -24.95 -9.11
CA ASN A 38 10.86 -24.94 -10.00
C ASN A 38 12.05 -24.17 -9.38
N ALA A 39 11.77 -23.03 -8.74
CA ALA A 39 12.82 -22.23 -8.11
C ALA A 39 13.38 -22.82 -6.82
N ALA A 40 12.56 -23.54 -6.05
CA ALA A 40 12.96 -24.20 -4.81
C ALA A 40 13.73 -25.49 -5.05
N GLY A 41 13.51 -26.19 -6.14
CA GLY A 41 13.89 -27.57 -6.38
C GLY A 41 12.66 -28.46 -6.27
N ALA A 42 12.09 -28.82 -7.46
CA ALA A 42 10.76 -29.40 -7.51
C ALA A 42 10.64 -30.76 -6.79
N GLU A 43 11.69 -31.58 -6.87
CA GLU A 43 11.70 -32.92 -6.28
C GLU A 43 11.78 -32.86 -4.76
N GLU A 44 12.70 -32.06 -4.22
CA GLU A 44 12.91 -31.90 -2.79
C GLU A 44 11.68 -31.25 -2.13
N LEU A 45 11.15 -30.18 -2.71
CA LEU A 45 9.97 -29.50 -2.18
C LEU A 45 8.73 -30.41 -2.22
N LEU A 46 8.55 -31.20 -3.31
CA LEU A 46 7.44 -32.13 -3.42
C LEU A 46 7.55 -33.26 -2.40
N ALA A 47 8.77 -33.76 -2.14
CA ALA A 47 9.00 -34.76 -1.12
C ALA A 47 8.60 -34.28 0.28
N GLU A 48 8.98 -33.04 0.66
CA GLU A 48 8.55 -32.42 1.93
C GLU A 48 7.05 -32.20 1.97
N ARG A 49 6.47 -31.69 0.89
CA ARG A 49 5.03 -31.44 0.80
C ARG A 49 4.20 -32.73 0.94
N LYS A 50 4.71 -33.87 0.46
CA LYS A 50 4.10 -35.20 0.64
C LYS A 50 4.05 -35.65 2.10
N LYS A 51 5.03 -35.29 2.94
CA LYS A 51 5.02 -35.58 4.36
C LYS A 51 3.88 -34.87 5.10
N ILE A 52 3.55 -33.64 4.67
CA ILE A 52 2.42 -32.87 5.20
C ILE A 52 1.07 -33.49 4.78
N GLY A 53 1.01 -34.03 3.57
CA GLY A 53 -0.22 -34.58 3.01
C GLY A 53 -1.21 -33.50 2.53
N LYS A 54 -2.51 -33.76 2.69
CA LYS A 54 -3.59 -32.87 2.25
C LYS A 54 -3.70 -31.64 3.15
N ILE A 55 -3.70 -30.44 2.55
CA ILE A 55 -4.03 -29.17 3.22
C ILE A 55 -5.48 -28.79 2.84
N LYS A 56 -6.31 -28.47 3.82
CA LYS A 56 -7.69 -28.04 3.60
C LYS A 56 -7.71 -26.59 3.08
N SER A 57 -8.76 -26.22 2.37
CA SER A 57 -9.00 -24.84 1.97
C SER A 57 -9.06 -23.92 3.20
N GLY A 58 -8.38 -22.78 3.18
CA GLY A 58 -8.23 -21.87 4.31
C GLY A 58 -7.15 -22.26 5.32
N GLU A 59 -6.49 -23.41 5.16
CA GLU A 59 -5.38 -23.86 6.02
C GLU A 59 -4.01 -23.52 5.41
N ALA A 60 -2.98 -23.56 6.25
CA ALA A 60 -1.60 -23.35 5.86
C ALA A 60 -0.65 -24.35 6.51
N ALA A 61 0.48 -24.63 5.85
CA ALA A 61 1.53 -25.50 6.36
C ALA A 61 2.91 -25.01 5.88
N VAL A 62 3.97 -25.38 6.59
CA VAL A 62 5.34 -24.86 6.38
C VAL A 62 6.25 -25.96 5.84
N THR A 63 7.14 -25.59 4.91
CA THR A 63 8.28 -26.38 4.48
C THR A 63 9.54 -25.51 4.47
N PRO A 64 10.75 -26.10 4.44
CA PRO A 64 11.97 -25.39 4.05
C PRO A 64 11.84 -24.80 2.64
N ALA A 65 12.59 -23.73 2.35
CA ALA A 65 12.52 -23.03 1.06
C ALA A 65 13.53 -23.54 0.03
N PHE A 66 14.46 -24.42 0.41
CA PHE A 66 15.47 -25.04 -0.45
C PHE A 66 16.24 -23.99 -1.31
N GLY A 67 16.11 -24.03 -2.63
CA GLY A 67 16.80 -23.14 -3.57
C GLY A 67 16.31 -21.69 -3.63
N LEU A 68 15.19 -21.35 -2.95
CA LEU A 68 14.70 -19.98 -2.89
C LEU A 68 15.51 -19.11 -1.91
N SER A 69 15.55 -17.80 -2.17
CA SER A 69 16.16 -16.80 -1.26
C SER A 69 15.26 -16.50 -0.06
N ALA A 70 14.80 -17.56 0.62
CA ALA A 70 13.93 -17.51 1.79
C ALA A 70 14.34 -18.61 2.78
N LYS A 71 13.86 -18.53 4.02
CA LYS A 71 14.05 -19.61 5.03
C LYS A 71 13.00 -20.70 4.89
N TYR A 72 11.76 -20.27 4.68
CA TYR A 72 10.59 -21.15 4.64
C TYR A 72 9.64 -20.80 3.49
N ILE A 73 8.86 -21.80 3.07
CA ILE A 73 7.67 -21.63 2.24
C ILE A 73 6.45 -21.96 3.09
N ILE A 74 5.45 -21.09 3.11
CA ILE A 74 4.14 -21.36 3.66
C ILE A 74 3.20 -21.72 2.51
N HIS A 75 2.71 -22.94 2.49
CA HIS A 75 1.74 -23.44 1.54
C HIS A 75 0.34 -23.19 2.09
N THR A 76 -0.46 -22.36 1.43
CA THR A 76 -1.87 -22.15 1.79
C THR A 76 -2.78 -22.46 0.60
N VAL A 77 -3.98 -22.96 0.90
CA VAL A 77 -4.94 -23.37 -0.12
C VAL A 77 -6.11 -22.40 -0.13
N GLY A 78 -6.16 -21.56 -1.16
CA GLY A 78 -7.27 -20.64 -1.37
C GLY A 78 -8.56 -21.34 -1.81
N PRO A 79 -9.71 -20.64 -1.78
CA PRO A 79 -10.96 -21.15 -2.30
C PRO A 79 -10.98 -21.06 -3.83
N ALA A 80 -11.69 -21.98 -4.49
CA ALA A 80 -12.18 -21.76 -5.84
C ALA A 80 -13.36 -20.80 -5.78
N TRP A 81 -13.37 -19.81 -6.67
CA TRP A 81 -14.46 -18.85 -6.71
C TRP A 81 -15.67 -19.43 -7.42
N GLU A 82 -16.83 -19.33 -6.83
CA GLU A 82 -18.12 -19.65 -7.44
C GLU A 82 -18.97 -18.37 -7.63
N ASP A 83 -19.50 -17.82 -6.54
CA ASP A 83 -20.35 -16.63 -6.61
C ASP A 83 -20.22 -15.72 -5.36
N GLY A 84 -19.28 -16.01 -4.45
CA GLY A 84 -19.04 -15.27 -3.20
C GLY A 84 -20.01 -15.59 -2.05
N LYS A 85 -20.91 -16.56 -2.23
CA LYS A 85 -21.94 -16.91 -1.22
C LYS A 85 -21.66 -18.20 -0.44
N HIS A 86 -20.58 -18.90 -0.79
CA HIS A 86 -20.20 -20.18 -0.20
C HIS A 86 -19.05 -20.05 0.81
N GLY A 87 -18.85 -18.83 1.36
CA GLY A 87 -17.82 -18.58 2.36
C GLY A 87 -16.42 -18.37 1.80
N GLU A 88 -16.28 -18.16 0.49
CA GLU A 88 -15.00 -18.00 -0.19
C GLU A 88 -14.19 -16.82 0.39
N CYS A 89 -14.85 -15.71 0.72
CA CYS A 89 -14.21 -14.55 1.35
C CYS A 89 -13.59 -14.88 2.70
N ASP A 90 -14.28 -15.68 3.53
CA ASP A 90 -13.79 -16.08 4.85
C ASP A 90 -12.66 -17.11 4.74
N ILE A 91 -12.75 -18.03 3.76
CA ILE A 91 -11.68 -18.97 3.46
C ILE A 91 -10.43 -18.22 2.99
N LEU A 92 -10.57 -17.24 2.10
CA LEU A 92 -9.44 -16.43 1.64
C LEU A 92 -8.82 -15.63 2.79
N ARG A 93 -9.63 -15.02 3.66
CA ARG A 93 -9.15 -14.34 4.87
C ARG A 93 -8.37 -15.28 5.77
N SER A 94 -8.88 -16.50 5.98
CA SER A 94 -8.19 -17.54 6.78
C SER A 94 -6.82 -17.90 6.20
N CYS A 95 -6.65 -17.91 4.88
CA CYS A 95 -5.34 -18.14 4.26
C CYS A 95 -4.31 -17.10 4.68
N TYR A 96 -4.68 -15.81 4.66
CA TYR A 96 -3.79 -14.73 5.12
C TYR A 96 -3.55 -14.81 6.61
N ASP A 97 -4.60 -14.93 7.44
CA ASP A 97 -4.49 -14.97 8.89
C ASP A 97 -3.57 -16.12 9.36
N LYS A 98 -3.78 -17.33 8.83
CA LYS A 98 -2.97 -18.50 9.23
C LYS A 98 -1.54 -18.43 8.73
N SER A 99 -1.32 -17.89 7.53
CA SER A 99 0.03 -17.68 7.04
C SER A 99 0.79 -16.64 7.86
N LEU A 100 0.14 -15.54 8.25
CA LEU A 100 0.72 -14.52 9.12
C LEU A 100 0.99 -15.06 10.54
N ALA A 101 0.08 -15.86 11.09
CA ALA A 101 0.27 -16.49 12.39
C ALA A 101 1.47 -17.44 12.39
N LEU A 102 1.60 -18.32 11.38
CA LEU A 102 2.76 -19.20 11.22
C LEU A 102 4.07 -18.41 11.05
N ALA A 103 4.03 -17.28 10.32
CA ALA A 103 5.21 -16.43 10.17
C ALA A 103 5.64 -15.81 11.52
N ALA A 104 4.68 -15.41 12.34
CA ALA A 104 4.96 -14.90 13.68
C ALA A 104 5.53 -16.00 14.61
N GLU A 105 4.98 -17.21 14.57
CA GLU A 105 5.50 -18.37 15.32
C GLU A 105 6.94 -18.71 14.93
N LEU A 106 7.28 -18.56 13.65
CA LEU A 106 8.63 -18.76 13.12
C LEU A 106 9.58 -17.58 13.40
N SER A 107 9.10 -16.53 14.08
CA SER A 107 9.86 -15.29 14.35
C SER A 107 10.43 -14.66 13.07
N ALA A 108 9.66 -14.70 11.97
CA ALA A 108 10.08 -14.13 10.71
C ALA A 108 10.02 -12.59 10.76
N GLU A 109 11.04 -11.94 10.20
CA GLU A 109 11.08 -10.48 10.06
C GLU A 109 10.35 -10.02 8.80
N SER A 110 10.17 -10.91 7.81
CA SER A 110 9.55 -10.58 6.53
C SER A 110 8.81 -11.76 5.91
N ILE A 111 7.68 -11.46 5.25
CA ILE A 111 6.86 -12.43 4.52
C ILE A 111 6.40 -11.83 3.19
N ALA A 112 6.46 -12.61 2.11
CA ALA A 112 5.98 -12.25 0.80
C ALA A 112 4.76 -13.10 0.41
N PHE A 113 3.68 -12.43 0.04
CA PHE A 113 2.43 -13.06 -0.42
C PHE A 113 2.22 -12.82 -1.91
N PRO A 114 1.77 -13.82 -2.67
CA PRO A 114 1.10 -13.55 -3.94
C PRO A 114 -0.34 -13.09 -3.67
N LEU A 115 -1.04 -12.62 -4.69
CA LEU A 115 -2.48 -12.39 -4.59
C LEU A 115 -3.19 -13.76 -4.65
N ILE A 116 -3.55 -14.30 -3.49
CA ILE A 116 -4.03 -15.68 -3.32
C ILE A 116 -5.34 -15.89 -4.10
N ALA A 117 -5.48 -17.08 -4.74
CA ALA A 117 -6.67 -17.57 -5.45
C ALA A 117 -7.09 -16.78 -6.70
N THR A 118 -6.37 -15.74 -7.14
CA THR A 118 -6.77 -14.89 -8.28
C THR A 118 -6.35 -15.40 -9.66
N GLY A 119 -5.63 -16.52 -9.71
CA GLY A 119 -5.26 -17.22 -10.94
C GLY A 119 -6.32 -18.23 -11.36
N VAL A 120 -5.94 -19.51 -11.41
CA VAL A 120 -6.82 -20.62 -11.84
C VAL A 120 -8.10 -20.75 -11.01
N TYR A 121 -8.07 -20.35 -9.74
CA TYR A 121 -9.24 -20.37 -8.85
C TYR A 121 -10.23 -19.22 -9.09
N GLY A 122 -9.88 -18.25 -9.94
CA GLY A 122 -10.80 -17.26 -10.48
C GLY A 122 -11.35 -16.23 -9.49
N PHE A 123 -10.79 -16.11 -8.28
CA PHE A 123 -11.24 -15.12 -7.30
C PHE A 123 -11.13 -13.70 -7.87
N PRO A 124 -12.17 -12.83 -7.78
CA PRO A 124 -12.11 -11.46 -8.25
C PRO A 124 -10.95 -10.69 -7.61
N LYS A 125 -10.13 -10.02 -8.44
CA LYS A 125 -8.87 -9.43 -8.00
C LYS A 125 -9.05 -8.26 -7.03
N ASP A 126 -10.07 -7.45 -7.23
CA ASP A 126 -10.44 -6.32 -6.39
C ASP A 126 -10.90 -6.76 -5.00
N GLU A 127 -11.76 -7.78 -4.92
CA GLU A 127 -12.19 -8.36 -3.66
C GLU A 127 -11.03 -9.06 -2.94
N ALA A 128 -10.23 -9.86 -3.67
CA ALA A 128 -9.06 -10.52 -3.10
C ALA A 128 -8.05 -9.51 -2.54
N LEU A 129 -7.83 -8.41 -3.24
CA LEU A 129 -6.94 -7.34 -2.79
C LEU A 129 -7.50 -6.66 -1.54
N SER A 130 -8.80 -6.35 -1.49
CA SER A 130 -9.46 -5.77 -0.33
C SER A 130 -9.34 -6.66 0.91
N ILE A 131 -9.55 -7.98 0.75
CA ILE A 131 -9.38 -8.97 1.84
C ILE A 131 -7.92 -9.03 2.30
N ALA A 132 -6.97 -9.11 1.37
CA ALA A 132 -5.55 -9.13 1.68
C ALA A 132 -5.14 -7.88 2.49
N LEU A 133 -5.51 -6.68 2.00
CA LEU A 133 -5.19 -5.42 2.65
C LEU A 133 -5.78 -5.33 4.06
N SER A 134 -7.07 -5.63 4.21
CA SER A 134 -7.74 -5.55 5.51
C SER A 134 -7.13 -6.51 6.54
N THR A 135 -6.81 -7.75 6.12
CA THR A 135 -6.25 -8.77 6.99
C THR A 135 -4.80 -8.44 7.38
N ILE A 136 -3.97 -8.07 6.42
CA ILE A 136 -2.57 -7.69 6.65
C ILE A 136 -2.49 -6.44 7.54
N SER A 137 -3.30 -5.42 7.27
CA SER A 137 -3.33 -4.19 8.08
C SER A 137 -3.72 -4.49 9.53
N LYS A 138 -4.73 -5.33 9.74
CA LYS A 138 -5.14 -5.76 11.09
C LYS A 138 -4.01 -6.48 11.83
N PHE A 139 -3.30 -7.39 11.18
CA PHE A 139 -2.16 -8.10 11.76
C PHE A 139 -1.03 -7.15 12.14
N LEU A 140 -0.70 -6.21 11.28
CA LEU A 140 0.40 -5.25 11.49
C LEU A 140 0.12 -4.25 12.61
N LEU A 141 -1.11 -4.08 13.07
CA LEU A 141 -1.40 -3.26 14.26
C LEU A 141 -0.77 -3.83 15.54
N SER A 142 -0.58 -5.16 15.61
CA SER A 142 -0.06 -5.85 16.80
C SER A 142 1.29 -6.56 16.59
N HIS A 143 1.79 -6.64 15.35
CA HIS A 143 3.02 -7.33 15.02
C HIS A 143 3.97 -6.46 14.21
N ASP A 144 5.26 -6.54 14.53
CA ASP A 144 6.32 -5.81 13.80
C ASP A 144 6.98 -6.75 12.78
N MET A 145 6.39 -6.82 11.59
CA MET A 145 6.83 -7.67 10.49
C MET A 145 6.75 -6.89 9.16
N LYS A 146 7.70 -7.10 8.27
CA LYS A 146 7.61 -6.58 6.91
C LYS A 146 6.76 -7.52 6.06
N VAL A 147 5.61 -7.05 5.59
CA VAL A 147 4.73 -7.82 4.68
C VAL A 147 4.83 -7.24 3.27
N ILE A 148 5.08 -8.10 2.30
CA ILE A 148 5.21 -7.74 0.89
C ILE A 148 4.10 -8.46 0.11
N LEU A 149 3.18 -7.72 -0.49
CA LEU A 149 2.19 -8.27 -1.42
C LEU A 149 2.76 -8.18 -2.84
N VAL A 150 3.00 -9.32 -3.46
CA VAL A 150 3.59 -9.43 -4.78
C VAL A 150 2.50 -9.65 -5.82
N VAL A 151 2.36 -8.70 -6.73
CA VAL A 151 1.36 -8.74 -7.79
C VAL A 151 2.10 -8.90 -9.12
N PHE A 152 1.81 -9.97 -9.86
CA PHE A 152 2.46 -10.21 -11.16
C PHE A 152 1.74 -9.45 -12.28
N ASP A 153 0.40 -9.46 -12.26
CA ASP A 153 -0.45 -8.90 -13.30
C ASP A 153 -0.56 -7.36 -13.17
N ARG A 154 -0.38 -6.66 -14.29
CA ARG A 154 -0.48 -5.21 -14.40
C ARG A 154 -1.84 -4.66 -13.95
N LYS A 155 -2.96 -5.31 -14.34
CA LYS A 155 -4.31 -4.87 -13.94
C LYS A 155 -4.51 -4.95 -12.42
N ALA A 156 -4.05 -6.01 -11.78
CA ALA A 156 -4.11 -6.14 -10.33
C ALA A 156 -3.19 -5.12 -9.63
N PHE A 157 -2.04 -4.78 -10.23
CA PHE A 157 -1.15 -3.74 -9.71
C PHE A 157 -1.78 -2.33 -9.83
N GLU A 158 -2.41 -2.01 -10.96
CA GLU A 158 -3.14 -0.74 -11.14
C GLU A 158 -4.35 -0.61 -10.21
N LEU A 159 -5.07 -1.71 -9.95
CA LEU A 159 -6.14 -1.77 -8.94
C LEU A 159 -5.59 -1.50 -7.53
N SER A 160 -4.43 -2.07 -7.19
CA SER A 160 -3.79 -1.83 -5.90
C SER A 160 -3.39 -0.36 -5.73
N GLY A 161 -2.99 0.32 -6.81
CA GLY A 161 -2.67 1.76 -6.82
C GLY A 161 -3.85 2.68 -6.52
N LYS A 162 -5.06 2.22 -6.81
CA LYS A 162 -6.29 2.95 -6.49
C LYS A 162 -6.74 2.78 -5.03
N LEU A 163 -6.34 1.67 -4.40
CA LEU A 163 -6.74 1.30 -3.05
C LEU A 163 -5.69 1.67 -1.98
N VAL A 164 -4.44 1.81 -2.37
CA VAL A 164 -3.32 2.07 -1.46
C VAL A 164 -2.45 3.17 -2.05
N GLY A 165 -2.41 4.32 -1.42
CA GLY A 165 -1.73 5.52 -1.91
C GLY A 165 -0.20 5.45 -2.06
N ASP A 166 0.45 4.39 -1.56
CA ASP A 166 1.90 4.18 -1.64
C ASP A 166 2.23 2.82 -2.24
N ILE A 167 2.44 2.81 -3.54
CA ILE A 167 2.94 1.65 -4.26
C ILE A 167 4.35 1.96 -4.75
N ASP A 168 5.34 1.26 -4.18
CA ASP A 168 6.67 1.22 -4.75
C ASP A 168 6.68 0.25 -5.93
N GLU A 169 6.67 0.79 -7.15
CA GLU A 169 6.81 -0.01 -8.37
C GLU A 169 8.26 -0.48 -8.47
N TYR A 170 8.51 -1.72 -8.06
CA TYR A 170 9.77 -2.39 -8.31
C TYR A 170 9.65 -3.24 -9.57
N ILE A 171 10.24 -2.76 -10.67
CA ILE A 171 10.34 -3.51 -11.92
C ILE A 171 11.75 -4.12 -11.98
N ASP A 172 11.84 -5.43 -11.95
CA ASP A 172 13.10 -6.13 -12.29
C ASP A 172 13.32 -6.03 -13.80
N GLU A 173 14.28 -5.17 -14.21
CA GLU A 173 14.60 -4.89 -15.62
C GLU A 173 14.92 -6.14 -16.44
N HIS A 174 15.35 -7.23 -15.80
CA HIS A 174 15.65 -8.50 -16.50
C HIS A 174 14.39 -9.29 -16.90
N SER A 175 13.26 -9.08 -16.22
CA SER A 175 11.99 -9.73 -16.56
C SER A 175 11.23 -9.01 -17.67
N VAL A 176 11.50 -7.72 -17.86
CA VAL A 176 10.82 -6.86 -18.86
C VAL A 176 11.26 -7.21 -20.29
N SER A 177 12.49 -7.67 -20.49
CA SER A 177 12.99 -7.98 -21.84
C SER A 177 12.35 -9.21 -22.49
N GLN A 178 11.84 -10.16 -21.70
CA GLN A 178 11.18 -11.38 -22.23
C GLN A 178 9.66 -11.25 -22.38
N ILE A 179 9.03 -10.29 -21.71
CA ILE A 179 7.58 -10.09 -21.72
C ILE A 179 7.17 -8.96 -22.67
N ARG A 180 8.09 -8.10 -23.07
CA ARG A 180 7.85 -6.92 -23.90
C ARG A 180 7.22 -7.23 -25.27
N ASP A 181 7.50 -8.40 -25.82
CA ASP A 181 6.99 -8.78 -27.14
C ASP A 181 5.52 -9.29 -27.11
N ALA A 182 5.01 -9.70 -25.94
CA ALA A 182 3.63 -10.18 -25.79
C ALA A 182 2.63 -9.08 -25.36
N GLU A 183 3.09 -8.06 -24.61
CA GLU A 183 2.23 -6.98 -24.09
C GLU A 183 2.10 -5.76 -25.04
N TYR A 184 2.96 -5.64 -26.05
CA TYR A 184 2.99 -4.47 -26.93
C TYR A 184 1.74 -4.34 -27.83
N TYR A 185 1.03 -5.42 -28.06
CA TYR A 185 -0.18 -5.45 -28.90
C TYR A 185 -1.48 -5.07 -28.17
N ASP A 186 -1.52 -5.19 -26.83
CA ASP A 186 -2.77 -4.96 -26.05
C ASP A 186 -2.84 -3.56 -25.40
N GLY A 187 -1.73 -2.80 -25.38
CA GLY A 187 -1.60 -1.55 -24.64
C GLY A 187 -2.14 -0.29 -25.34
N TYR A 188 -2.25 -0.28 -26.66
CA TYR A 188 -2.61 0.92 -27.43
C TYR A 188 -4.11 1.24 -27.40
N GLU A 189 -4.99 0.24 -27.42
CA GLU A 189 -6.44 0.47 -27.39
C GLU A 189 -6.96 0.99 -26.05
N ASN A 190 -6.30 0.66 -24.93
CA ASN A 190 -6.74 1.03 -23.59
C ASN A 190 -6.39 2.48 -23.20
N ILE A 191 -5.29 3.04 -23.73
CA ILE A 191 -4.88 4.43 -23.44
C ILE A 191 -5.80 5.42 -24.18
N GLU A 192 -6.22 5.10 -25.38
CA GLU A 192 -7.13 5.94 -26.18
C GLU A 192 -8.55 5.95 -25.60
N TYR A 193 -9.02 4.82 -25.07
CA TYR A 193 -10.30 4.73 -24.36
C TYR A 193 -10.33 5.56 -23.07
N ILE A 194 -9.25 5.54 -22.28
CA ILE A 194 -9.14 6.32 -21.03
C ILE A 194 -9.05 7.83 -21.35
N ARG A 195 -8.30 8.22 -22.41
CA ARG A 195 -8.23 9.61 -22.86
C ARG A 195 -9.57 10.13 -23.37
N ARG A 196 -10.33 9.36 -24.16
CA ARG A 196 -11.67 9.75 -24.63
C ARG A 196 -12.66 9.92 -23.49
N ARG A 197 -12.63 9.06 -22.48
CA ARG A 197 -13.53 9.16 -21.31
C ARG A 197 -13.18 10.31 -20.37
N ALA A 198 -11.90 10.68 -20.27
CA ALA A 198 -11.45 11.86 -19.54
C ALA A 198 -11.84 13.17 -20.26
N ALA A 199 -11.71 13.21 -21.58
CA ALA A 199 -12.11 14.35 -22.39
C ALA A 199 -13.63 14.60 -22.35
N GLN A 200 -14.45 13.54 -22.44
CA GLN A 200 -15.91 13.65 -22.32
C GLN A 200 -16.40 14.12 -20.94
N ARG A 201 -15.65 13.83 -19.87
CA ARG A 201 -15.96 14.37 -18.54
C ARG A 201 -15.60 15.84 -18.39
N LEU A 202 -14.53 16.29 -19.03
CA LEU A 202 -14.15 17.72 -19.04
C LEU A 202 -15.16 18.55 -19.85
N GLU A 203 -15.59 18.08 -21.02
CA GLU A 203 -16.61 18.75 -21.82
C GLU A 203 -17.98 18.85 -21.11
N HIS A 204 -18.30 17.90 -20.23
CA HIS A 204 -19.56 17.94 -19.46
C HIS A 204 -19.48 18.87 -18.25
N MET A 205 -18.28 19.18 -17.76
CA MET A 205 -18.06 20.15 -16.67
C MET A 205 -18.02 21.60 -17.18
N GLU A 206 -17.62 21.82 -18.43
CA GLU A 206 -17.61 23.17 -19.05
C GLU A 206 -19.01 23.65 -19.53
N GLN A 207 -20.00 22.75 -19.62
CA GLN A 207 -21.37 23.10 -20.06
C GLN A 207 -22.32 23.44 -18.92
N THR A 208 -21.88 23.44 -17.66
CA THR A 208 -22.74 23.76 -16.49
C THR A 208 -22.43 25.09 -15.82
N ASP A 209 -21.51 25.89 -16.35
CA ASP A 209 -21.13 27.19 -15.79
C ASP A 209 -21.43 28.38 -16.76
N GLU A 210 -22.68 28.47 -17.22
CA GLU A 210 -23.19 29.73 -17.80
C GLU A 210 -24.62 29.96 -17.31
N SER A 211 -24.78 30.60 -16.15
CA SER A 211 -25.89 31.54 -15.90
C SER A 211 -25.67 32.29 -14.57
N ASP A 212 -25.54 33.61 -14.74
CA ASP A 212 -26.02 34.69 -13.88
C ASP A 212 -25.46 34.85 -12.47
N ASP A 213 -24.77 35.90 -12.11
CA ASP A 213 -25.32 37.27 -11.91
C ASP A 213 -24.20 38.27 -11.50
N GLU A 214 -24.23 39.44 -12.13
CA GLU A 214 -23.41 40.57 -11.76
C GLU A 214 -23.88 41.19 -10.45
N THR A 215 -23.02 41.23 -9.41
CA THR A 215 -23.10 42.27 -8.38
C THR A 215 -21.70 42.78 -8.07
N ASP A 216 -21.49 44.00 -8.50
CA ASP A 216 -20.38 44.89 -8.19
C ASP A 216 -20.34 45.16 -6.68
N ASP A 217 -19.32 44.67 -5.97
CA ASP A 217 -19.03 45.15 -4.62
C ASP A 217 -17.52 45.36 -4.42
N ALA A 218 -17.19 46.61 -4.18
CA ALA A 218 -15.85 47.12 -4.08
C ALA A 218 -15.04 46.48 -2.96
N LEU A 219 -13.84 45.98 -3.30
CA LEU A 219 -12.83 45.52 -2.34
C LEU A 219 -12.35 46.72 -1.49
N PRO A 220 -12.34 46.57 -0.15
CA PRO A 220 -11.69 47.54 0.72
C PRO A 220 -10.17 47.47 0.55
N ALA A 221 -9.55 48.66 0.44
CA ALA A 221 -8.11 48.81 0.38
C ALA A 221 -7.41 48.17 1.61
N PRO A 222 -6.19 47.60 1.43
CA PRO A 222 -5.48 47.01 2.55
C PRO A 222 -5.09 48.08 3.58
N ALA A 223 -5.51 47.84 4.81
CA ALA A 223 -5.07 48.65 5.97
C ALA A 223 -3.55 48.53 6.11
N ALA A 224 -2.89 49.67 6.22
CA ALA A 224 -1.46 49.76 6.48
C ALA A 224 -1.10 49.07 7.82
N ILE A 225 -0.32 47.99 7.74
CA ILE A 225 0.30 47.37 8.91
C ILE A 225 1.54 48.20 9.24
N SER A 226 1.44 48.98 10.28
CA SER A 226 2.56 49.68 10.92
C SER A 226 2.84 49.04 12.27
N GLU A 227 3.73 48.05 12.26
CA GLU A 227 4.63 47.72 13.36
C GLU A 227 5.81 46.98 12.74
N GLU A 228 6.97 47.69 12.71
CA GLU A 228 8.25 47.10 12.37
C GLU A 228 8.66 46.11 13.47
N LEU A 229 8.26 44.85 13.32
CA LEU A 229 8.85 43.75 14.09
C LEU A 229 10.33 43.63 13.67
N SER A 230 11.26 43.76 14.65
CA SER A 230 12.67 43.60 14.35
C SER A 230 12.94 42.17 13.88
N LEU A 231 13.92 42.00 12.99
CA LEU A 231 14.31 40.69 12.44
C LEU A 231 14.64 39.70 13.57
N ASP A 232 15.20 40.17 14.68
CA ASP A 232 15.52 39.35 15.85
C ASP A 232 14.26 38.82 16.56
N GLN A 233 13.18 39.60 16.61
CA GLN A 233 11.90 39.15 17.17
C GLN A 233 11.21 38.12 16.28
N ILE A 234 11.37 38.24 14.96
CA ILE A 234 10.85 37.23 13.97
C ILE A 234 11.68 35.94 14.06
N LEU A 235 12.99 36.00 14.34
CA LEU A 235 13.86 34.84 14.49
C LEU A 235 13.69 34.13 15.84
N ASP A 236 13.37 34.86 16.92
CA ASP A 236 13.06 34.29 18.23
C ASP A 236 11.67 33.62 18.25
N ASP A 237 10.76 34.03 17.36
CA ASP A 237 9.45 33.41 17.12
C ASP A 237 9.51 32.33 16.03
N ALA A 238 10.70 31.79 15.77
CA ALA A 238 10.87 30.64 14.86
C ALA A 238 10.06 29.47 15.39
N GLY A 239 8.89 29.27 14.80
CA GLY A 239 7.84 28.38 15.26
C GLY A 239 8.30 26.93 15.43
N GLU A 240 7.54 26.16 16.16
CA GLU A 240 7.76 24.74 16.39
C GLU A 240 8.17 23.98 15.13
N THR A 241 9.12 23.07 15.25
CA THR A 241 9.57 22.23 14.13
C THR A 241 8.51 21.20 13.74
N PHE A 242 8.63 20.62 12.55
CA PHE A 242 7.78 19.50 12.13
C PHE A 242 7.74 18.39 13.18
N GLN A 243 8.88 18.04 13.75
CA GLN A 243 9.00 17.01 14.76
C GLN A 243 8.18 17.34 16.01
N GLN A 244 8.36 18.54 16.58
CA GLN A 244 7.65 18.99 17.77
C GLN A 244 6.13 19.00 17.53
N ARG A 245 5.69 19.56 16.40
CA ARG A 245 4.28 19.62 16.03
C ARG A 245 3.67 18.24 15.84
N LEU A 246 4.38 17.33 15.17
CA LEU A 246 3.93 15.96 14.99
C LEU A 246 3.68 15.26 16.32
N PHE A 247 4.61 15.36 17.27
CA PHE A 247 4.46 14.70 18.58
C PHE A 247 3.34 15.31 19.42
N GLN A 248 3.13 16.62 19.37
CA GLN A 248 1.95 17.24 20.00
C GLN A 248 0.64 16.69 19.44
N LEU A 249 0.56 16.53 18.11
CA LEU A 249 -0.63 15.96 17.46
C LEU A 249 -0.82 14.47 17.81
N ILE A 250 0.27 13.72 17.96
CA ILE A 250 0.22 12.32 18.42
C ILE A 250 -0.32 12.28 19.86
N ASP A 251 0.22 13.08 20.76
CA ASP A 251 -0.22 13.15 22.16
C ASP A 251 -1.69 13.58 22.25
N ALA A 252 -2.09 14.59 21.48
CA ALA A 252 -3.48 15.07 21.41
C ALA A 252 -4.45 14.01 20.88
N SER A 253 -3.98 13.10 19.97
CA SER A 253 -4.80 12.03 19.42
C SER A 253 -5.06 10.89 20.40
N GLY A 254 -4.30 10.80 21.49
CA GLY A 254 -4.34 9.69 22.45
C GLY A 254 -3.82 8.35 21.90
N MET A 255 -3.24 8.34 20.71
CA MET A 255 -2.65 7.15 20.10
C MET A 255 -1.19 6.99 20.53
N ASP A 256 -0.76 5.74 20.75
CA ASP A 256 0.66 5.45 20.99
C ASP A 256 1.47 5.52 19.68
N ASP A 257 2.75 5.80 19.81
CA ASP A 257 3.72 5.94 18.70
C ASP A 257 3.66 4.76 17.72
N VAL A 258 3.55 3.52 18.25
CA VAL A 258 3.53 2.28 17.45
C VAL A 258 2.31 2.24 16.55
N THR A 259 1.17 2.60 17.08
CA THR A 259 -0.09 2.68 16.35
C THR A 259 -0.02 3.74 15.25
N VAL A 260 0.57 4.91 15.56
CA VAL A 260 0.67 6.02 14.60
C VAL A 260 1.56 5.66 13.41
N TYR A 261 2.81 5.21 13.63
CA TYR A 261 3.68 4.91 12.48
C TYR A 261 3.18 3.71 11.66
N LYS A 262 2.50 2.75 12.30
CA LYS A 262 1.88 1.62 11.59
C LYS A 262 0.69 2.07 10.74
N LYS A 263 -0.21 2.90 11.26
CA LYS A 263 -1.31 3.50 10.49
C LYS A 263 -0.81 4.38 9.35
N ALA A 264 0.27 5.12 9.56
CA ALA A 264 0.92 5.92 8.54
C ALA A 264 1.69 5.07 7.51
N ASN A 265 1.79 3.76 7.70
CA ASN A 265 2.63 2.86 6.90
C ASN A 265 4.09 3.33 6.82
N ILE A 266 4.64 3.80 7.94
CA ILE A 266 6.01 4.31 8.05
C ILE A 266 6.88 3.28 8.77
N ASP A 267 8.09 3.03 8.24
CA ASP A 267 9.08 2.16 8.86
C ASP A 267 9.51 2.68 10.23
N ARG A 268 9.63 1.76 11.22
CA ARG A 268 10.06 2.07 12.59
C ARG A 268 11.37 2.85 12.62
N LYS A 269 12.33 2.54 11.73
CA LYS A 269 13.63 3.25 11.68
C LYS A 269 13.46 4.71 11.23
N VAL A 270 12.51 4.97 10.33
CA VAL A 270 12.19 6.33 9.90
C VAL A 270 11.53 7.09 11.03
N PHE A 271 10.56 6.50 11.72
CA PHE A 271 9.90 7.11 12.87
C PHE A 271 10.89 7.41 14.01
N SER A 272 11.74 6.44 14.36
CA SER A 272 12.81 6.65 15.36
C SER A 272 13.76 7.79 14.97
N ARG A 273 14.07 7.94 13.68
CA ARG A 273 14.90 9.03 13.17
C ARG A 273 14.21 10.39 13.30
N ILE A 274 12.90 10.45 13.05
CA ILE A 274 12.09 11.66 13.29
C ILE A 274 12.14 12.02 14.78
N ARG A 275 11.99 11.04 15.66
CA ARG A 275 11.99 11.24 17.10
C ARG A 275 13.34 11.78 17.63
N CYS A 276 14.45 11.32 17.06
CA CYS A 276 15.78 11.69 17.51
C CYS A 276 16.32 12.99 16.92
N LYS A 277 15.71 13.54 15.87
CA LYS A 277 16.19 14.74 15.18
C LYS A 277 15.11 15.81 15.17
N ILE A 278 15.35 16.88 15.95
CA ILE A 278 14.40 17.99 16.10
C ILE A 278 14.18 18.76 14.78
N ASP A 279 15.20 18.84 13.95
CA ASP A 279 15.23 19.51 12.66
C ASP A 279 14.97 18.55 11.47
N TYR A 280 14.36 17.38 11.73
CA TYR A 280 14.09 16.42 10.70
C TYR A 280 13.07 16.93 9.68
N LYS A 281 13.47 17.00 8.42
CA LYS A 281 12.58 17.35 7.29
C LYS A 281 12.11 16.08 6.57
N PRO A 282 10.84 15.68 6.72
CA PRO A 282 10.30 14.52 6.03
C PRO A 282 10.10 14.80 4.54
N LYS A 283 9.99 13.72 3.76
CA LYS A 283 9.45 13.84 2.40
C LYS A 283 7.94 14.12 2.48
N LYS A 284 7.37 14.79 1.47
CA LYS A 284 5.95 15.14 1.39
C LYS A 284 5.03 13.96 1.68
N LYS A 285 5.26 12.82 1.05
CA LYS A 285 4.49 11.59 1.27
C LYS A 285 4.50 11.14 2.73
N THR A 286 5.64 11.25 3.41
CA THR A 286 5.78 10.87 4.82
C THR A 286 4.99 11.81 5.74
N ALA A 287 5.05 13.12 5.50
CA ALA A 287 4.29 14.10 6.27
C ALA A 287 2.78 13.93 6.09
N VAL A 288 2.32 13.76 4.84
CA VAL A 288 0.92 13.50 4.51
C VAL A 288 0.44 12.18 5.10
N ALA A 289 1.26 11.13 5.09
CA ALA A 289 0.90 9.84 5.69
C ALA A 289 0.63 9.94 7.19
N PHE A 290 1.40 10.74 7.93
CA PHE A 290 1.12 11.02 9.34
C PHE A 290 -0.17 11.81 9.53
N ALA A 291 -0.40 12.83 8.70
CA ALA A 291 -1.61 13.64 8.77
C ALA A 291 -2.88 12.79 8.56
N ILE A 292 -2.86 11.86 7.59
CA ILE A 292 -3.96 10.93 7.34
C ILE A 292 -4.12 9.92 8.49
N ALA A 293 -3.00 9.37 9.00
CA ALA A 293 -3.04 8.40 10.10
C ALA A 293 -3.64 8.99 11.39
N LEU A 294 -3.38 10.28 11.63
CA LEU A 294 -3.90 11.06 12.74
C LEU A 294 -5.31 11.63 12.48
N ARG A 295 -5.84 11.47 11.26
CA ARG A 295 -7.13 12.02 10.82
C ARG A 295 -7.22 13.53 11.02
N LEU A 296 -6.16 14.25 10.63
CA LEU A 296 -6.13 15.70 10.76
C LEU A 296 -7.07 16.35 9.74
N ASP A 297 -7.72 17.42 10.13
CA ASP A 297 -8.44 18.31 9.22
C ASP A 297 -7.47 19.03 8.28
N LEU A 298 -7.98 19.61 7.20
CA LEU A 298 -7.14 20.25 6.19
C LEU A 298 -6.27 21.40 6.75
N PRO A 299 -6.80 22.32 7.58
CA PRO A 299 -5.98 23.38 8.18
C PRO A 299 -4.83 22.86 9.05
N THR A 300 -5.10 21.87 9.89
CA THR A 300 -4.07 21.25 10.75
C THR A 300 -3.03 20.46 9.94
N MET A 301 -3.48 19.82 8.86
CA MET A 301 -2.59 19.14 7.92
C MET A 301 -1.67 20.13 7.21
N GLU A 302 -2.18 21.25 6.74
CA GLU A 302 -1.41 22.31 6.09
C GLU A 302 -0.41 22.95 7.07
N ASP A 303 -0.79 23.19 8.34
CA ASP A 303 0.10 23.65 9.39
C ASP A 303 1.27 22.67 9.61
N LEU A 304 0.97 21.37 9.75
CA LEU A 304 2.00 20.35 9.90
C LEU A 304 2.95 20.27 8.71
N LEU A 305 2.43 20.36 7.49
CA LEU A 305 3.23 20.32 6.26
C LEU A 305 4.12 21.57 6.12
N SER A 306 3.60 22.75 6.43
CA SER A 306 4.34 24.02 6.34
C SER A 306 5.60 24.01 7.21
N ARG A 307 5.56 23.37 8.36
CA ARG A 307 6.72 23.21 9.27
C ARG A 307 7.81 22.27 8.72
N ALA A 308 7.48 21.49 7.70
CA ALA A 308 8.44 20.71 6.91
C ALA A 308 8.86 21.43 5.62
N GLU A 309 8.49 22.70 5.44
CA GLU A 309 8.68 23.47 4.20
C GLU A 309 7.96 22.83 3.00
N ILE A 310 6.82 22.20 3.22
CA ILE A 310 6.01 21.51 2.22
C ILE A 310 4.66 22.21 2.13
N ALA A 311 4.20 22.47 0.89
CA ALA A 311 2.86 22.98 0.63
C ALA A 311 2.13 22.10 -0.39
N PHE A 312 0.80 22.09 -0.36
CA PHE A 312 -0.01 21.51 -1.43
C PHE A 312 0.06 22.40 -2.67
N SER A 313 0.14 21.76 -3.84
CA SER A 313 0.18 22.43 -5.12
C SER A 313 -1.14 22.22 -5.86
N PRO A 314 -1.81 23.26 -6.32
CA PRO A 314 -3.06 23.13 -7.08
C PRO A 314 -2.87 22.49 -8.46
N SER A 315 -1.63 22.35 -8.94
CA SER A 315 -1.29 21.69 -10.20
C SER A 315 -0.90 20.22 -10.05
N ASN A 316 -0.79 19.71 -8.81
CA ASN A 316 -0.38 18.33 -8.55
C ASN A 316 -1.58 17.46 -8.22
N LYS A 317 -1.83 16.41 -9.04
CA LYS A 317 -2.96 15.48 -8.86
C LYS A 317 -3.00 14.81 -7.49
N PHE A 318 -1.84 14.44 -6.94
CA PHE A 318 -1.77 13.83 -5.61
C PHE A 318 -2.27 14.82 -4.54
N ASP A 319 -1.82 16.07 -4.61
CA ASP A 319 -2.19 17.12 -3.66
C ASP A 319 -3.69 17.44 -3.74
N LEU A 320 -4.23 17.56 -4.94
CA LEU A 320 -5.66 17.78 -5.16
C LEU A 320 -6.52 16.63 -4.60
N ILE A 321 -6.08 15.38 -4.79
CA ILE A 321 -6.79 14.22 -4.25
C ILE A 321 -6.78 14.25 -2.72
N ILE A 322 -5.64 14.54 -2.09
CA ILE A 322 -5.53 14.61 -0.62
C ILE A 322 -6.41 15.75 -0.08
N THR A 323 -6.34 16.94 -0.68
CA THR A 323 -7.18 18.08 -0.31
C THR A 323 -8.67 17.72 -0.40
N TYR A 324 -9.10 17.12 -1.52
CA TYR A 324 -10.48 16.69 -1.72
C TYR A 324 -10.93 15.65 -0.69
N LEU A 325 -10.11 14.62 -0.44
CA LEU A 325 -10.43 13.57 0.55
C LEU A 325 -10.50 14.13 1.98
N SER A 326 -9.67 15.11 2.32
CA SER A 326 -9.73 15.77 3.62
C SER A 326 -11.02 16.59 3.80
N LEU A 327 -11.57 17.15 2.74
CA LEU A 327 -12.83 17.90 2.77
C LEU A 327 -14.08 17.03 2.93
N ILE A 328 -14.05 15.78 2.44
CA ILE A 328 -15.22 14.89 2.48
C ILE A 328 -15.24 13.92 3.69
N HIS A 329 -14.17 13.87 4.47
CA HIS A 329 -14.05 12.98 5.65
C HIS A 329 -14.16 13.70 6.99
N ILE A 330 -14.59 14.95 6.98
CA ILE A 330 -14.87 15.72 8.20
C ILE A 330 -16.34 15.67 8.53
#